data_3363864e92fe59f449d3f911426de417
#
_entry.id   3363864e92fe59f449d3f911426de417
#
_cell.length_a   1.000
_cell.length_b   1.000
_cell.length_c   1.000
_cell.angle_alpha   90.00
_cell.angle_beta   90.00
_cell.angle_gamma   90.00
#
_symmetry.space_group_name_H-M   'P 1'
#
loop_
_entity.id
_entity.type
_entity.pdbx_description
1 polymer ?
#
loop_
_entity_poly.entity_id
_entity_poly.type
_entity_poly.pdbx_seq_one_letter_code
_entity_poly.pdbx_strand_id
1 'polypeptide(L)'
;MRYYLLLVFMLLFSCKEKGKQQTEQVPKNTEEKSLSEVEEVTAAVSALLPLPNSYQLKSAKKWHDASGENWLVLYETGAYIEKGMVSPSARLSAVLYQKTDSGFVQQWRMNDFIQGCELDLTCAFYDDHLSITDLDKNGLAEITMVYALSCKGDVSPNEKKLIMYEGKNKYAIRGEELMIMQKDTIGGTMTADTAFSKAPPAFLSFAKEHWKKFGLQKYE
;
A
#
# COMPACT_ATOMS: atom_id res chain seq x y z
N MET A 1 -32.56 83.29 40.88
CA MET A 1 -33.68 82.41 41.01
C MET A 1 -33.20 80.97 40.86
N ARG A 2 -32.96 80.39 41.87
CA ARG A 2 -33.56 79.34 42.76
C ARG A 2 -34.43 78.39 41.96
N TYR A 3 -33.98 77.14 41.68
CA TYR A 3 -34.84 75.97 41.70
C TYR A 3 -34.13 74.70 42.12
N TYR A 4 -34.75 74.03 42.93
CA TYR A 4 -34.53 72.94 43.83
C TYR A 4 -34.10 71.61 43.14
N LEU A 5 -33.18 70.98 43.82
CA LEU A 5 -32.74 69.60 43.68
C LEU A 5 -33.85 68.66 44.18
N LEU A 6 -34.23 67.66 43.42
CA LEU A 6 -35.00 66.52 43.90
C LEU A 6 -34.27 65.22 43.55
N LEU A 7 -33.64 64.67 44.56
CA LEU A 7 -33.03 63.33 44.53
C LEU A 7 -34.16 62.29 44.64
N VAL A 8 -34.31 61.45 43.62
CA VAL A 8 -35.11 60.22 43.69
C VAL A 8 -34.19 59.04 43.79
N PHE A 9 -34.23 58.40 44.93
CA PHE A 9 -33.47 57.17 45.26
C PHE A 9 -34.30 56.00 44.72
N MET A 10 -33.84 55.38 43.61
CA MET A 10 -34.44 54.12 43.09
C MET A 10 -33.60 52.94 43.57
N LEU A 11 -34.15 52.17 44.49
CA LEU A 11 -33.64 50.90 44.92
C LEU A 11 -33.87 49.87 43.80
N LEU A 12 -32.81 49.43 43.14
CA LEU A 12 -32.88 48.33 42.19
C LEU A 12 -32.65 47.01 42.97
N PHE A 13 -33.70 46.23 43.07
CA PHE A 13 -33.61 44.83 43.48
C PHE A 13 -32.94 44.03 42.39
N SER A 14 -31.74 43.49 42.72
CA SER A 14 -31.03 42.54 41.82
C SER A 14 -31.63 41.16 42.04
N CYS A 15 -32.44 40.68 41.09
CA CYS A 15 -32.78 39.28 40.98
C CYS A 15 -31.63 38.53 40.28
N LYS A 16 -31.00 37.63 41.00
CA LYS A 16 -29.97 36.73 40.53
C LYS A 16 -30.66 35.51 39.85
N GLU A 17 -30.87 35.56 38.56
CA GLU A 17 -31.23 34.36 37.79
C GLU A 17 -29.99 33.50 37.57
N LYS A 18 -30.04 32.29 38.13
CA LYS A 18 -29.09 31.22 37.80
C LYS A 18 -29.42 30.68 36.40
N GLY A 19 -28.77 31.22 35.39
CA GLY A 19 -28.75 30.60 34.08
C GLY A 19 -28.07 29.24 34.16
N LYS A 20 -28.81 28.15 33.97
CA LYS A 20 -28.26 26.82 33.66
C LYS A 20 -27.63 26.89 32.27
N GLN A 21 -26.32 26.92 32.20
CA GLN A 21 -25.62 26.59 30.95
C GLN A 21 -25.89 25.10 30.65
N GLN A 22 -26.76 24.83 29.72
CA GLN A 22 -26.82 23.56 29.02
C GLN A 22 -25.56 23.49 28.15
N THR A 23 -24.58 22.74 28.62
CA THR A 23 -23.45 22.28 27.78
C THR A 23 -24.05 21.28 26.80
N GLU A 24 -24.32 21.71 25.58
CA GLU A 24 -24.61 20.83 24.47
C GLU A 24 -23.32 20.00 24.24
N GLN A 25 -23.34 18.77 24.75
CA GLN A 25 -22.35 17.76 24.36
C GLN A 25 -22.64 17.37 22.93
N VAL A 26 -21.91 17.97 22.01
CA VAL A 26 -21.77 17.45 20.63
C VAL A 26 -21.19 16.04 20.79
N PRO A 27 -21.88 14.99 20.30
CA PRO A 27 -21.30 13.66 20.30
C PRO A 27 -20.14 13.66 19.32
N LYS A 28 -18.92 13.74 19.83
CA LYS A 28 -17.69 13.53 19.08
C LYS A 28 -17.49 12.02 18.93
N ASN A 29 -18.33 11.39 18.13
CA ASN A 29 -18.13 10.03 17.69
C ASN A 29 -17.64 10.07 16.24
N THR A 30 -16.44 10.62 16.04
CA THR A 30 -15.65 10.33 14.85
C THR A 30 -14.84 9.09 15.25
N GLU A 31 -15.35 7.90 14.94
CA GLU A 31 -14.51 6.72 14.86
C GLU A 31 -13.40 7.09 13.87
N GLU A 32 -12.17 7.29 14.36
CA GLU A 32 -10.99 7.33 13.51
C GLU A 32 -10.97 5.98 12.79
N LYS A 33 -11.26 6.00 11.50
CA LYS A 33 -11.13 4.83 10.62
C LYS A 33 -9.63 4.56 10.44
N SER A 34 -9.04 3.91 11.44
CA SER A 34 -7.67 3.43 11.38
C SER A 34 -7.60 2.13 10.58
N LEU A 35 -6.43 1.84 10.03
CA LEU A 35 -6.13 0.56 9.40
C LEU A 35 -6.40 -0.59 10.38
N SER A 36 -7.25 -1.55 9.99
CA SER A 36 -7.51 -2.76 10.78
C SER A 36 -6.34 -3.75 10.69
N GLU A 37 -6.39 -4.78 11.51
CA GLU A 37 -5.53 -5.95 11.35
C GLU A 37 -5.63 -6.52 9.94
N VAL A 38 -4.48 -6.92 9.37
CA VAL A 38 -4.38 -7.52 8.03
C VAL A 38 -4.50 -9.02 8.15
N GLU A 39 -5.52 -9.58 7.52
CA GLU A 39 -5.82 -11.01 7.58
C GLU A 39 -5.38 -11.74 6.30
N GLU A 40 -4.85 -12.96 6.43
CA GLU A 40 -4.61 -13.88 5.30
C GLU A 40 -5.94 -14.52 4.86
N VAL A 41 -6.26 -14.41 3.57
CA VAL A 41 -7.54 -14.92 3.01
C VAL A 41 -7.36 -15.78 1.76
N THR A 42 -6.19 -16.35 1.56
CA THR A 42 -5.81 -17.12 0.37
C THR A 42 -6.82 -18.25 0.06
N ALA A 43 -7.30 -18.97 1.08
CA ALA A 43 -8.30 -20.02 0.87
C ALA A 43 -9.66 -19.50 0.40
N ALA A 44 -10.07 -18.31 0.85
CA ALA A 44 -11.37 -17.73 0.50
C ALA A 44 -11.39 -17.15 -0.93
N VAL A 45 -10.25 -16.64 -1.43
CA VAL A 45 -10.14 -16.01 -2.75
C VAL A 45 -10.50 -16.96 -3.87
N SER A 46 -10.07 -18.22 -3.82
CA SER A 46 -10.34 -19.21 -4.86
C SER A 46 -11.84 -19.46 -5.08
N ALA A 47 -12.66 -19.26 -4.04
CA ALA A 47 -14.12 -19.42 -4.13
C ALA A 47 -14.84 -18.13 -4.56
N LEU A 48 -14.27 -16.96 -4.27
CA LEU A 48 -14.92 -15.65 -4.43
C LEU A 48 -14.49 -14.89 -5.67
N LEU A 49 -13.23 -15.06 -6.07
CA LEU A 49 -12.62 -14.33 -7.19
C LEU A 49 -12.03 -15.35 -8.18
N PRO A 50 -12.52 -15.39 -9.43
CA PRO A 50 -12.00 -16.32 -10.43
C PRO A 50 -10.52 -16.00 -10.72
N LEU A 51 -9.67 -17.03 -10.58
CA LEU A 51 -8.28 -16.94 -11.00
C LEU A 51 -8.21 -16.95 -12.54
N PRO A 52 -7.41 -16.08 -13.15
CA PRO A 52 -7.12 -16.19 -14.57
C PRO A 52 -6.45 -17.54 -14.86
N ASN A 53 -6.77 -18.15 -16.02
CA ASN A 53 -6.13 -19.40 -16.44
C ASN A 53 -4.60 -19.25 -16.46
N SER A 54 -3.88 -20.27 -16.04
CA SER A 54 -2.41 -20.31 -15.92
C SER A 54 -1.80 -19.51 -14.75
N TYR A 55 -2.58 -18.75 -14.00
CA TYR A 55 -2.08 -18.09 -12.79
C TYR A 55 -2.25 -18.97 -11.56
N GLN A 56 -1.26 -18.91 -10.69
CA GLN A 56 -1.30 -19.48 -9.35
C GLN A 56 -1.45 -18.37 -8.33
N LEU A 57 -2.27 -18.56 -7.33
CA LEU A 57 -2.43 -17.64 -6.24
C LEU A 57 -1.17 -17.68 -5.35
N LYS A 58 -0.45 -16.54 -5.26
CA LYS A 58 0.73 -16.41 -4.40
C LYS A 58 0.33 -16.01 -2.98
N SER A 59 -0.54 -15.03 -2.84
CA SER A 59 -1.02 -14.53 -1.54
C SER A 59 -2.30 -13.73 -1.71
N ALA A 60 -3.14 -13.70 -0.67
CA ALA A 60 -4.27 -12.80 -0.61
C ALA A 60 -4.47 -12.25 0.80
N LYS A 61 -4.59 -10.94 0.91
CA LYS A 61 -4.75 -10.22 2.18
C LYS A 61 -6.04 -9.41 2.17
N LYS A 62 -6.66 -9.30 3.33
CA LYS A 62 -7.87 -8.50 3.58
C LYS A 62 -7.62 -7.54 4.75
N TRP A 63 -8.15 -6.33 4.64
CA TRP A 63 -8.15 -5.33 5.71
C TRP A 63 -9.29 -4.33 5.53
N HIS A 64 -9.57 -3.54 6.58
CA HIS A 64 -10.40 -2.35 6.50
C HIS A 64 -9.55 -1.10 6.69
N ASP A 65 -9.84 -0.07 5.91
CA ASP A 65 -9.28 1.26 6.06
C ASP A 65 -10.36 2.33 5.79
N ALA A 66 -9.97 3.61 5.67
CA ALA A 66 -10.92 4.69 5.43
C ALA A 66 -11.73 4.53 4.13
N SER A 67 -11.24 3.76 3.16
CA SER A 67 -11.94 3.45 1.90
C SER A 67 -12.96 2.33 2.03
N GLY A 68 -12.88 1.48 3.08
CA GLY A 68 -13.73 0.32 3.31
C GLY A 68 -12.98 -0.99 3.39
N GLU A 69 -13.64 -2.12 3.09
CA GLU A 69 -13.03 -3.45 3.07
C GLU A 69 -12.27 -3.69 1.77
N ASN A 70 -10.97 -3.94 1.90
CA ASN A 70 -10.04 -4.12 0.80
C ASN A 70 -9.51 -5.56 0.74
N TRP A 71 -9.34 -6.08 -0.47
CA TRP A 71 -8.80 -7.41 -0.77
C TRP A 71 -7.69 -7.29 -1.80
N LEU A 72 -6.46 -7.54 -1.40
CA LEU A 72 -5.31 -7.60 -2.30
C LEU A 72 -5.04 -9.06 -2.67
N VAL A 73 -4.89 -9.32 -3.97
CA VAL A 73 -4.63 -10.66 -4.48
C VAL A 73 -3.40 -10.62 -5.37
N LEU A 74 -2.43 -11.48 -5.09
CA LEU A 74 -1.18 -11.61 -5.83
C LEU A 74 -1.16 -12.96 -6.57
N TYR A 75 -0.79 -12.91 -7.84
CA TYR A 75 -0.74 -14.05 -8.74
C TYR A 75 0.63 -14.15 -9.43
N GLU A 76 1.06 -15.38 -9.69
CA GLU A 76 2.22 -15.69 -10.53
C GLU A 76 1.83 -16.80 -11.50
N THR A 77 2.41 -16.82 -12.70
CA THR A 77 2.21 -17.95 -13.62
C THR A 77 3.28 -19.03 -13.46
N GLY A 78 4.44 -18.70 -12.88
CA GLY A 78 5.64 -19.46 -13.16
C GLY A 78 6.02 -19.40 -14.63
N ALA A 79 6.96 -20.24 -15.06
CA ALA A 79 7.33 -20.38 -16.46
C ALA A 79 6.25 -21.16 -17.22
N TYR A 80 5.80 -20.63 -18.38
CA TYR A 80 4.83 -21.29 -19.26
C TYR A 80 5.14 -20.97 -20.73
N ILE A 81 4.75 -21.85 -21.65
CA ILE A 81 4.85 -21.59 -23.08
C ILE A 81 3.56 -20.91 -23.56
N GLU A 82 3.69 -19.68 -24.04
CA GLU A 82 2.59 -18.94 -24.65
C GLU A 82 2.27 -19.52 -26.02
N LYS A 83 0.98 -19.55 -26.42
CA LYS A 83 0.56 -20.11 -27.72
C LYS A 83 1.29 -19.42 -28.86
N GLY A 84 1.99 -20.21 -29.67
CA GLY A 84 2.76 -19.73 -30.81
C GLY A 84 4.20 -19.29 -30.49
N MET A 85 4.61 -19.41 -29.21
CA MET A 85 5.99 -19.18 -28.77
C MET A 85 6.72 -20.51 -28.59
N VAL A 86 8.04 -20.49 -28.73
CA VAL A 86 8.91 -21.66 -28.44
C VAL A 86 9.62 -21.53 -27.11
N SER A 87 9.82 -20.30 -26.63
CA SER A 87 10.54 -19.99 -25.42
C SER A 87 9.56 -19.62 -24.27
N PRO A 88 9.87 -19.96 -23.03
CA PRO A 88 8.98 -19.71 -21.91
C PRO A 88 8.79 -18.21 -21.63
N SER A 89 7.65 -17.90 -21.11
CA SER A 89 7.28 -16.59 -20.55
C SER A 89 6.85 -16.76 -19.11
N ALA A 90 6.90 -15.70 -18.32
CA ALA A 90 6.33 -15.67 -16.97
C ALA A 90 5.70 -14.32 -16.68
N ARG A 91 4.67 -14.32 -15.85
CA ARG A 91 3.92 -13.11 -15.48
C ARG A 91 3.65 -13.09 -13.99
N LEU A 92 3.57 -11.90 -13.43
CA LEU A 92 3.05 -11.66 -12.10
C LEU A 92 2.00 -10.54 -12.12
N SER A 93 1.09 -10.57 -11.18
CA SER A 93 0.02 -9.59 -11.08
C SER A 93 -0.38 -9.36 -9.64
N ALA A 94 -0.67 -8.11 -9.29
CA ALA A 94 -1.33 -7.73 -8.06
C ALA A 94 -2.62 -6.99 -8.39
N VAL A 95 -3.72 -7.35 -7.74
CA VAL A 95 -5.04 -6.76 -7.96
C VAL A 95 -5.64 -6.37 -6.63
N LEU A 96 -6.01 -5.10 -6.50
CA LEU A 96 -6.79 -4.61 -5.38
C LEU A 96 -8.27 -4.62 -5.74
N TYR A 97 -9.06 -5.27 -4.91
CA TYR A 97 -10.51 -5.22 -4.93
C TYR A 97 -11.02 -4.52 -3.67
N GLN A 98 -12.10 -3.78 -3.82
CA GLN A 98 -12.90 -3.28 -2.71
C GLN A 98 -14.20 -4.08 -2.65
N LYS A 99 -14.56 -4.57 -1.47
CA LYS A 99 -15.83 -5.24 -1.25
C LYS A 99 -16.93 -4.21 -1.03
N THR A 100 -18.03 -4.40 -1.74
CA THR A 100 -19.25 -3.59 -1.66
C THR A 100 -20.46 -4.51 -1.43
N ASP A 101 -21.63 -3.94 -1.18
CA ASP A 101 -22.89 -4.71 -1.06
C ASP A 101 -23.21 -5.50 -2.34
N SER A 102 -22.78 -5.02 -3.51
CA SER A 102 -22.99 -5.66 -4.81
C SER A 102 -21.88 -6.65 -5.21
N GLY A 103 -20.85 -6.84 -4.37
CA GLY A 103 -19.71 -7.73 -4.64
C GLY A 103 -18.38 -7.03 -4.65
N PHE A 104 -17.42 -7.58 -5.40
CA PHE A 104 -16.05 -7.06 -5.48
C PHE A 104 -15.88 -6.12 -6.67
N VAL A 105 -15.34 -4.92 -6.41
CA VAL A 105 -15.02 -3.91 -7.43
C VAL A 105 -13.51 -3.76 -7.53
N GLN A 106 -12.93 -4.05 -8.69
CA GLN A 106 -11.49 -3.88 -8.92
C GLN A 106 -11.14 -2.38 -8.87
N GLN A 107 -10.21 -2.01 -7.99
CA GLN A 107 -9.72 -0.65 -7.86
C GLN A 107 -8.54 -0.38 -8.79
N TRP A 108 -7.56 -1.29 -8.80
CA TRP A 108 -6.43 -1.25 -9.72
C TRP A 108 -5.86 -2.66 -9.96
N ARG A 109 -5.05 -2.77 -11.01
CA ARG A 109 -4.25 -3.95 -11.32
C ARG A 109 -2.83 -3.52 -11.70
N MET A 110 -1.85 -4.20 -11.15
CA MET A 110 -0.45 -4.14 -11.56
C MET A 110 -0.09 -5.46 -12.26
N ASN A 111 0.60 -5.39 -13.39
CA ASN A 111 1.15 -6.55 -14.08
C ASN A 111 2.61 -6.26 -14.42
N ASP A 112 3.43 -7.32 -14.39
CA ASP A 112 4.76 -7.33 -14.98
C ASP A 112 5.05 -8.71 -15.57
N PHE A 113 5.99 -8.81 -16.50
CA PHE A 113 6.23 -10.05 -17.20
C PHE A 113 7.63 -10.10 -17.85
N ILE A 114 8.08 -11.32 -18.12
CA ILE A 114 9.15 -11.65 -19.07
C ILE A 114 8.52 -12.48 -20.18
N GLN A 115 8.82 -12.18 -21.43
CA GLN A 115 8.26 -12.88 -22.58
C GLN A 115 9.36 -13.51 -23.44
N GLY A 116 9.21 -14.80 -23.77
CA GLY A 116 10.07 -15.48 -24.71
C GLY A 116 11.52 -15.62 -24.25
N CYS A 117 11.74 -16.01 -22.99
CA CYS A 117 13.07 -16.17 -22.40
C CYS A 117 13.63 -17.55 -22.78
N GLU A 118 14.79 -17.59 -23.46
CA GLU A 118 15.53 -18.82 -23.81
C GLU A 118 16.57 -19.21 -22.74
N LEU A 119 16.68 -18.42 -21.68
CA LEU A 119 17.66 -18.54 -20.60
C LEU A 119 16.96 -18.79 -19.27
N ASP A 120 17.67 -18.61 -18.15
CA ASP A 120 17.07 -18.70 -16.82
C ASP A 120 16.08 -17.56 -16.60
N LEU A 121 14.84 -17.93 -16.30
CA LEU A 121 13.70 -17.02 -16.20
C LEU A 121 13.30 -16.80 -14.74
N THR A 122 13.34 -15.55 -14.32
CA THR A 122 12.78 -15.11 -13.03
C THR A 122 11.68 -14.06 -13.28
N CYS A 123 10.49 -14.29 -12.73
CA CYS A 123 9.40 -13.31 -12.69
C CYS A 123 8.55 -13.64 -11.47
N ALA A 124 8.95 -13.19 -10.29
CA ALA A 124 8.37 -13.63 -9.03
C ALA A 124 8.45 -12.56 -7.95
N PHE A 125 7.46 -12.55 -7.07
CA PHE A 125 7.53 -11.82 -5.82
C PHE A 125 8.51 -12.49 -4.86
N TYR A 126 9.26 -11.70 -4.08
CA TYR A 126 10.05 -12.25 -2.97
C TYR A 126 9.13 -12.83 -1.88
N ASP A 127 9.63 -13.73 -1.07
CA ASP A 127 8.92 -14.14 0.13
C ASP A 127 8.87 -12.99 1.13
N ASP A 128 7.78 -12.90 1.90
CA ASP A 128 7.54 -11.86 2.91
C ASP A 128 7.68 -10.40 2.39
N HIS A 129 7.53 -10.21 1.08
CA HIS A 129 7.74 -8.93 0.39
C HIS A 129 6.63 -7.90 0.61
N LEU A 130 5.43 -8.37 1.00
CA LEU A 130 4.25 -7.55 1.09
C LEU A 130 4.19 -6.80 2.42
N SER A 131 3.95 -5.50 2.35
CA SER A 131 3.67 -4.68 3.52
C SER A 131 2.41 -3.83 3.27
N ILE A 132 1.53 -3.77 4.26
CA ILE A 132 0.32 -2.95 4.28
C ILE A 132 0.41 -2.09 5.53
N THR A 133 0.48 -0.79 5.36
CA THR A 133 0.77 0.20 6.42
C THR A 133 -0.14 1.41 6.28
N ASP A 134 -0.19 2.26 7.29
CA ASP A 134 -0.74 3.62 7.26
C ASP A 134 0.36 4.54 7.82
N LEU A 135 1.31 4.91 6.95
CA LEU A 135 2.56 5.60 7.31
C LEU A 135 2.35 7.08 7.63
N ASP A 136 1.38 7.71 7.00
CA ASP A 136 1.06 9.13 7.20
C ASP A 136 -0.16 9.35 8.10
N LYS A 137 -0.79 8.25 8.56
CA LYS A 137 -1.94 8.23 9.47
C LYS A 137 -3.17 8.94 8.91
N ASN A 138 -3.36 8.85 7.58
CA ASN A 138 -4.55 9.40 6.93
C ASN A 138 -5.72 8.40 6.91
N GLY A 139 -5.52 7.18 7.41
CA GLY A 139 -6.50 6.11 7.48
C GLY A 139 -6.62 5.30 6.18
N LEU A 140 -5.84 5.59 5.14
CA LEU A 140 -5.73 4.78 3.92
C LEU A 140 -4.47 3.91 3.98
N ALA A 141 -4.56 2.69 3.46
CA ALA A 141 -3.42 1.79 3.47
C ALA A 141 -2.44 2.09 2.31
N GLU A 142 -1.12 2.14 2.64
CA GLU A 142 -0.08 1.95 1.63
C GLU A 142 0.22 0.47 1.48
N ILE A 143 0.20 0.02 0.23
CA ILE A 143 0.48 -1.36 -0.16
C ILE A 143 1.84 -1.39 -0.85
N THR A 144 2.83 -2.03 -0.23
CA THR A 144 4.20 -2.13 -0.77
C THR A 144 4.52 -3.56 -1.14
N MET A 145 5.01 -3.78 -2.37
CA MET A 145 5.37 -5.08 -2.93
C MET A 145 6.76 -5.03 -3.56
N VAL A 146 7.53 -6.11 -3.42
CA VAL A 146 8.86 -6.25 -4.04
C VAL A 146 8.93 -7.54 -4.85
N TYR A 147 9.48 -7.47 -6.07
CA TYR A 147 9.63 -8.60 -6.97
C TYR A 147 10.88 -8.49 -7.84
N ALA A 148 11.29 -9.63 -8.40
CA ALA A 148 12.42 -9.74 -9.30
C ALA A 148 11.99 -10.15 -10.70
N LEU A 149 12.74 -9.66 -11.71
CA LEU A 149 12.61 -10.00 -13.10
C LEU A 149 13.99 -10.30 -13.70
N SER A 150 14.13 -11.38 -14.45
CA SER A 150 15.31 -11.62 -15.28
C SER A 150 15.07 -12.66 -16.37
N CYS A 151 15.83 -12.51 -17.43
CA CYS A 151 16.07 -13.54 -18.43
C CYS A 151 17.56 -13.53 -18.74
N LYS A 152 18.34 -14.42 -18.14
CA LYS A 152 19.80 -14.37 -18.17
C LYS A 152 20.41 -15.78 -18.08
N GLY A 153 21.59 -15.95 -18.65
CA GLY A 153 22.34 -17.20 -18.59
C GLY A 153 23.65 -17.08 -17.82
N ASP A 154 23.79 -16.06 -16.98
CA ASP A 154 24.96 -15.78 -16.18
C ASP A 154 24.59 -15.42 -14.74
N VAL A 155 25.60 -15.16 -13.91
CA VAL A 155 25.46 -14.78 -12.50
C VAL A 155 25.28 -13.27 -12.30
N SER A 156 24.76 -12.51 -13.28
CA SER A 156 24.43 -11.10 -13.09
C SER A 156 23.24 -10.89 -12.14
N PRO A 157 23.12 -9.72 -11.49
CA PRO A 157 21.96 -9.41 -10.63
C PRO A 157 20.63 -9.43 -11.39
N ASN A 158 19.56 -9.82 -10.73
CA ASN A 158 18.20 -9.64 -11.27
C ASN A 158 17.80 -8.17 -11.24
N GLU A 159 16.96 -7.74 -12.19
CA GLU A 159 16.20 -6.51 -12.03
C GLU A 159 15.28 -6.65 -10.81
N LYS A 160 15.26 -5.64 -9.95
CA LYS A 160 14.41 -5.59 -8.76
C LYS A 160 13.51 -4.38 -8.84
N LYS A 161 12.23 -4.59 -8.52
CA LYS A 161 11.23 -3.52 -8.46
C LYS A 161 10.52 -3.54 -7.12
N LEU A 162 10.36 -2.35 -6.53
CA LEU A 162 9.43 -2.10 -5.44
C LEU A 162 8.33 -1.21 -5.95
N ILE A 163 7.09 -1.62 -5.75
CA ILE A 163 5.92 -0.83 -6.07
C ILE A 163 5.13 -0.57 -4.80
N MET A 164 4.81 0.70 -4.56
CA MET A 164 3.93 1.13 -3.48
C MET A 164 2.68 1.78 -4.09
N TYR A 165 1.53 1.48 -3.54
CA TYR A 165 0.26 2.15 -3.86
C TYR A 165 -0.36 2.72 -2.60
N GLU A 166 -0.90 3.93 -2.68
CA GLU A 166 -1.89 4.50 -1.79
C GLU A 166 -3.09 4.93 -2.63
N GLY A 167 -4.23 4.29 -2.41
CA GLY A 167 -5.39 4.46 -3.29
C GLY A 167 -5.03 4.19 -4.75
N LYS A 168 -5.06 5.21 -5.62
CA LYS A 168 -4.68 5.13 -7.04
C LYS A 168 -3.28 5.68 -7.33
N ASN A 169 -2.64 6.28 -6.35
CA ASN A 169 -1.29 6.82 -6.51
C ASN A 169 -0.27 5.67 -6.48
N LYS A 170 0.58 5.64 -7.49
CA LYS A 170 1.64 4.63 -7.64
C LYS A 170 3.00 5.28 -7.48
N TYR A 171 3.85 4.65 -6.68
CA TYR A 171 5.23 5.00 -6.45
C TYR A 171 6.12 3.80 -6.76
N ALA A 172 7.28 4.00 -7.35
CA ALA A 172 8.16 2.89 -7.70
C ALA A 172 9.63 3.17 -7.40
N ILE A 173 10.33 2.13 -6.96
CA ILE A 173 11.80 2.05 -6.97
C ILE A 173 12.17 0.94 -7.95
N ARG A 174 13.17 1.21 -8.81
CA ARG A 174 13.73 0.25 -9.78
C ARG A 174 15.23 0.20 -9.64
N GLY A 175 15.79 -0.95 -9.89
CA GLY A 175 17.23 -1.18 -9.87
C GLY A 175 17.53 -2.66 -9.90
N GLU A 176 18.58 -3.06 -9.21
CA GLU A 176 19.10 -4.43 -9.25
C GLU A 176 19.25 -5.00 -7.85
N GLU A 177 19.24 -6.32 -7.76
CA GLU A 177 19.69 -7.05 -6.60
C GLU A 177 21.16 -6.72 -6.29
N LEU A 178 21.55 -6.88 -5.04
CA LEU A 178 22.92 -6.72 -4.59
C LEU A 178 23.60 -8.09 -4.48
N MET A 179 24.67 -8.30 -5.25
CA MET A 179 25.46 -9.52 -5.20
C MET A 179 26.83 -9.22 -4.58
N ILE A 180 27.22 -10.03 -3.60
CA ILE A 180 28.53 -9.99 -2.97
C ILE A 180 29.27 -11.28 -3.36
N MET A 181 30.34 -11.13 -4.11
CA MET A 181 31.20 -12.24 -4.58
C MET A 181 32.58 -12.05 -3.99
N GLN A 182 32.90 -12.78 -2.93
CA GLN A 182 34.16 -12.63 -2.18
C GLN A 182 34.41 -11.17 -1.75
N LYS A 183 35.20 -10.41 -2.51
CA LYS A 183 35.55 -9.00 -2.25
C LYS A 183 34.80 -8.01 -3.17
N ASP A 184 34.15 -8.53 -4.19
CA ASP A 184 33.49 -7.70 -5.21
C ASP A 184 31.99 -7.57 -4.92
N THR A 185 31.44 -6.43 -5.27
CA THR A 185 30.01 -6.13 -5.16
C THR A 185 29.48 -5.73 -6.52
N ILE A 186 28.43 -6.41 -6.97
CA ILE A 186 27.82 -6.22 -8.30
C ILE A 186 26.33 -5.86 -8.12
N GLY A 187 25.82 -4.94 -8.92
CA GLY A 187 24.42 -4.48 -8.84
C GLY A 187 24.15 -3.56 -7.66
N GLY A 188 23.01 -3.75 -7.01
CA GLY A 188 22.58 -2.92 -5.87
C GLY A 188 22.11 -1.52 -6.25
N THR A 189 21.93 -1.25 -7.55
CA THR A 189 21.42 0.02 -8.03
C THR A 189 20.00 0.27 -7.52
N MET A 190 19.63 1.54 -7.30
CA MET A 190 18.33 1.93 -6.79
C MET A 190 17.95 3.32 -7.30
N THR A 191 16.87 3.41 -8.04
CA THR A 191 16.32 4.67 -8.56
C THR A 191 14.84 4.78 -8.17
N ALA A 192 14.50 5.78 -7.37
CA ALA A 192 13.11 6.12 -7.04
C ALA A 192 12.52 7.01 -8.14
N ASP A 193 11.25 6.80 -8.49
CA ASP A 193 10.58 7.65 -9.45
C ASP A 193 10.21 9.02 -8.86
N THR A 194 9.87 9.96 -9.74
CA THR A 194 9.55 11.34 -9.36
C THR A 194 8.21 11.46 -8.61
N ALA A 195 7.37 10.43 -8.61
CA ALA A 195 6.10 10.43 -7.88
C ALA A 195 6.33 10.59 -6.37
N PHE A 196 7.41 10.02 -5.84
CA PHE A 196 7.78 10.17 -4.44
C PHE A 196 8.05 11.62 -4.01
N SER A 197 8.41 12.53 -4.93
CA SER A 197 8.63 13.93 -4.58
C SER A 197 7.36 14.68 -4.18
N LYS A 198 6.20 14.12 -4.51
CA LYS A 198 4.87 14.68 -4.19
C LYS A 198 4.18 13.90 -3.06
N ALA A 199 4.77 12.80 -2.60
CA ALA A 199 4.25 11.97 -1.54
C ALA A 199 4.72 12.46 -0.15
N PRO A 200 4.05 12.05 0.95
CA PRO A 200 4.59 12.21 2.28
C PRO A 200 6.02 11.66 2.39
N PRO A 201 6.96 12.35 3.06
CA PRO A 201 8.36 11.91 3.15
C PRO A 201 8.53 10.51 3.75
N ALA A 202 7.60 10.08 4.60
CA ALA A 202 7.58 8.75 5.18
C ALA A 202 7.53 7.62 4.13
N PHE A 203 6.85 7.85 2.99
CA PHE A 203 6.71 6.84 1.94
C PHE A 203 8.06 6.47 1.31
N LEU A 204 8.84 7.46 0.89
CA LEU A 204 10.15 7.21 0.31
C LEU A 204 11.12 6.60 1.33
N SER A 205 11.09 7.07 2.58
CA SER A 205 11.92 6.53 3.65
C SER A 205 11.61 5.06 3.90
N PHE A 206 10.33 4.72 4.07
CA PHE A 206 9.88 3.34 4.24
C PHE A 206 10.25 2.47 3.02
N ALA A 207 9.96 2.94 1.80
CA ALA A 207 10.25 2.20 0.58
C ALA A 207 11.74 1.87 0.43
N LYS A 208 12.64 2.81 0.77
CA LYS A 208 14.09 2.57 0.76
C LYS A 208 14.53 1.53 1.78
N GLU A 209 13.99 1.57 2.99
CA GLU A 209 14.30 0.57 4.02
C GLU A 209 13.72 -0.80 3.66
N HIS A 210 12.51 -0.84 3.11
CA HIS A 210 11.87 -2.07 2.65
C HIS A 210 12.65 -2.69 1.46
N TRP A 211 13.12 -1.86 0.51
CA TRP A 211 13.98 -2.29 -0.60
C TRP A 211 15.22 -3.05 -0.16
N LYS A 212 15.90 -2.60 0.90
CA LYS A 212 17.16 -3.22 1.39
C LYS A 212 16.97 -4.62 1.95
N LYS A 213 15.74 -5.02 2.31
CA LYS A 213 15.46 -6.33 2.90
C LYS A 213 15.53 -7.47 1.88
N PHE A 214 15.48 -7.18 0.58
CA PHE A 214 15.30 -8.16 -0.48
C PHE A 214 16.45 -8.13 -1.49
N GLY A 215 16.71 -9.28 -2.13
CA GLY A 215 17.66 -9.39 -3.24
C GLY A 215 19.10 -9.20 -2.85
N LEU A 216 19.49 -9.61 -1.62
CA LEU A 216 20.89 -9.76 -1.23
C LEU A 216 21.34 -11.19 -1.49
N GLN A 217 22.29 -11.36 -2.42
CA GLN A 217 22.92 -12.65 -2.73
C GLN A 217 24.38 -12.62 -2.30
N LYS A 218 24.84 -13.67 -1.62
CA LYS A 218 26.22 -13.82 -1.19
C LYS A 218 26.79 -15.11 -1.76
N TYR A 219 27.93 -15.01 -2.43
CA TYR A 219 28.69 -16.12 -2.97
C TYR A 219 30.07 -16.16 -2.31
N GLU A 220 30.38 -17.28 -1.65
CA GLU A 220 31.67 -17.53 -0.98
C GLU A 220 32.70 -18.05 -1.95
#